data_d284ca6eb2b431e294c9999fc25b983a
#
_entry.id   d284ca6eb2b431e294c9999fc25b983a
#
_cell.length_a   1.000
_cell.length_b   1.000
_cell.length_c   1.000
_cell.angle_alpha   90.00
_cell.angle_beta   90.00
_cell.angle_gamma   90.00
#
_symmetry.space_group_name_H-M   'P 1'
#
loop_
_entity.id
_entity.type
_entity.pdbx_description
1 polymer ?
#
loop_
_entity_poly.entity_id
_entity_poly.type
_entity_poly.pdbx_seq_one_letter_code
_entity_poly.pdbx_strand_id
1 'polypeptide(L)'
;GTNYGHFDLTWMVAQLRPDSAGRRFYLTRKGLSSAETYLFARFHMYRTVYFHKTSRAAEVMLKLLFRRFKELIGNGVVVRDVSSALIEAFTGQMSLTRYLDFDDHTITEFFKQCARADDVILASLADGLLNRRLYKALDVTGLRASGDWSRILAFDSRVREQLVQRGLDPRYSFADDSASDTPYEPYQPDAERPGQQIFVEDGDGRVVEISTLSDALVQLRKTYTVMRYYVPAEFRDELTRIATETLRER
;
A
#
# COMPACT_ATOMS: atom_id res chain seq x y z
N GLY A 1 -0.01 18.43 -4.35
CA GLY A 1 1.24 18.07 -3.72
C GLY A 1 1.18 18.11 -2.21
N THR A 2 1.90 17.24 -1.57
CA THR A 2 2.05 17.26 -0.11
C THR A 2 3.18 18.22 0.25
N ASN A 3 3.00 19.01 1.31
CA ASN A 3 4.07 19.87 1.84
C ASN A 3 5.16 19.09 2.61
N TYR A 4 5.03 17.76 2.69
CA TYR A 4 5.98 16.87 3.34
C TYR A 4 6.88 16.21 2.30
N GLY A 5 8.14 16.01 2.63
CA GLY A 5 9.11 15.33 1.75
C GLY A 5 10.23 16.22 1.25
N HIS A 6 10.28 17.48 1.66
CA HIS A 6 11.41 18.35 1.37
C HIS A 6 12.54 18.12 2.37
N PHE A 7 13.71 17.77 1.85
CA PHE A 7 14.97 17.71 2.59
C PHE A 7 16.09 18.16 1.66
N ASP A 8 17.17 18.64 2.22
CA ASP A 8 18.31 19.13 1.44
C ASP A 8 19.19 17.96 0.98
N LEU A 9 18.82 17.38 -0.17
CA LEU A 9 19.57 16.28 -0.79
C LEU A 9 20.97 16.72 -1.19
N THR A 10 21.12 17.94 -1.72
CA THR A 10 22.41 18.45 -2.17
C THR A 10 23.40 18.55 -1.01
N TRP A 11 22.94 19.10 0.10
CA TRP A 11 23.73 19.17 1.33
C TRP A 11 24.04 17.77 1.88
N MET A 12 23.06 16.88 1.93
CA MET A 12 23.26 15.52 2.43
C MET A 12 24.30 14.76 1.59
N VAL A 13 24.23 14.85 0.26
CA VAL A 13 25.22 14.25 -0.65
C VAL A 13 26.60 14.86 -0.44
N ALA A 14 26.70 16.19 -0.24
CA ALA A 14 27.97 16.87 0.04
C ALA A 14 28.61 16.42 1.35
N GLN A 15 27.85 15.86 2.29
CA GLN A 15 28.33 15.34 3.57
C GLN A 15 28.73 13.85 3.52
N LEU A 16 28.49 13.13 2.42
CA LEU A 16 28.87 11.72 2.28
C LEU A 16 30.41 11.57 2.20
N ARG A 17 30.93 10.60 2.93
CA ARG A 17 32.34 10.18 2.89
C ARG A 17 32.42 8.66 2.83
N PRO A 18 33.40 8.11 2.07
CA PRO A 18 33.70 6.68 2.15
C PRO A 18 34.39 6.36 3.47
N ASP A 19 34.14 5.17 4.01
CA ASP A 19 34.94 4.67 5.13
C ASP A 19 36.38 4.35 4.69
N SER A 20 37.31 4.18 5.65
CA SER A 20 38.71 3.90 5.36
C SER A 20 38.96 2.63 4.56
N ALA A 21 38.02 1.69 4.58
CA ALA A 21 38.08 0.44 3.82
C ALA A 21 37.37 0.52 2.46
N GLY A 22 36.72 1.64 2.12
CA GLY A 22 35.95 1.84 0.89
C GLY A 22 34.73 0.94 0.74
N ARG A 23 34.22 0.37 1.83
CA ARG A 23 33.12 -0.62 1.81
C ARG A 23 31.75 -0.01 2.04
N ARG A 24 31.68 1.18 2.64
CA ARG A 24 30.42 1.88 2.92
C ARG A 24 30.61 3.40 2.89
N PHE A 25 29.50 4.10 2.75
CA PHE A 25 29.44 5.55 2.96
C PHE A 25 28.92 5.86 4.36
N TYR A 26 29.36 6.99 4.91
CA TYR A 26 28.81 7.59 6.11
C TYR A 26 28.65 9.10 5.90
N LEU A 27 27.82 9.74 6.70
CA LEU A 27 27.65 11.20 6.71
C LEU A 27 28.59 11.81 7.76
N THR A 28 29.19 12.94 7.45
CA THR A 28 29.85 13.72 8.51
C THR A 28 28.81 14.18 9.54
N ARG A 29 29.23 14.59 10.72
CA ARG A 29 28.35 15.12 11.77
C ARG A 29 27.42 16.22 11.28
N LYS A 30 27.86 17.06 10.34
CA LYS A 30 27.05 18.13 9.73
C LYS A 30 25.87 17.62 8.91
N GLY A 31 25.91 16.36 8.47
CA GLY A 31 24.83 15.72 7.69
C GLY A 31 23.71 15.13 8.56
N LEU A 32 23.89 15.04 9.88
CA LEU A 32 22.92 14.41 10.79
C LEU A 32 21.52 14.97 10.64
N SER A 33 21.36 16.30 10.74
CA SER A 33 20.04 16.96 10.66
C SER A 33 19.33 16.74 9.31
N SER A 34 20.10 16.72 8.20
CA SER A 34 19.52 16.42 6.88
C SER A 34 19.06 14.97 6.78
N ALA A 35 19.78 14.02 7.36
CA ALA A 35 19.40 12.62 7.40
C ALA A 35 18.17 12.38 8.29
N GLU A 36 18.07 13.04 9.44
CA GLU A 36 16.87 13.05 10.27
C GLU A 36 15.65 13.57 9.47
N THR A 37 15.80 14.72 8.82
CA THR A 37 14.76 15.32 8.00
C THR A 37 14.33 14.39 6.89
N TYR A 38 15.25 13.70 6.21
CA TYR A 38 14.95 12.69 5.19
C TYR A 38 14.10 11.54 5.75
N LEU A 39 14.48 11.00 6.91
CA LEU A 39 13.73 9.89 7.53
C LEU A 39 12.33 10.32 7.98
N PHE A 40 12.17 11.52 8.52
CA PHE A 40 10.85 12.08 8.83
C PHE A 40 10.03 12.37 7.57
N ALA A 41 10.64 12.91 6.52
CA ALA A 41 10.00 13.12 5.24
C ALA A 41 9.48 11.80 4.65
N ARG A 42 10.30 10.74 4.68
CA ARG A 42 9.90 9.39 4.27
C ARG A 42 8.71 8.88 5.09
N PHE A 43 8.76 8.98 6.42
CA PHE A 43 7.65 8.59 7.29
C PHE A 43 6.34 9.31 6.94
N HIS A 44 6.40 10.62 6.74
CA HIS A 44 5.23 11.40 6.34
C HIS A 44 4.70 11.00 4.96
N MET A 45 5.59 10.72 4.00
CA MET A 45 5.20 10.25 2.66
C MET A 45 4.45 8.91 2.74
N TYR A 46 4.92 7.96 3.55
CA TYR A 46 4.18 6.70 3.73
C TYR A 46 2.79 6.94 4.31
N ARG A 47 2.66 7.74 5.36
CA ARG A 47 1.36 8.02 5.99
C ARG A 47 0.39 8.77 5.09
N THR A 48 0.87 9.77 4.35
CA THR A 48 -0.01 10.72 3.64
C THR A 48 -0.21 10.37 2.17
N VAL A 49 0.66 9.59 1.56
CA VAL A 49 0.59 9.20 0.15
C VAL A 49 0.34 7.71 -0.01
N TYR A 50 1.29 6.87 0.41
CA TYR A 50 1.22 5.42 0.17
C TYR A 50 0.10 4.72 0.96
N PHE A 51 -0.16 5.16 2.20
CA PHE A 51 -1.22 4.61 3.04
C PHE A 51 -2.48 5.47 3.01
N HIS A 52 -2.55 6.44 2.08
CA HIS A 52 -3.77 7.23 1.93
C HIS A 52 -4.94 6.35 1.49
N LYS A 53 -6.08 6.51 2.16
CA LYS A 53 -7.27 5.67 1.93
C LYS A 53 -7.71 5.60 0.46
N THR A 54 -7.54 6.66 -0.31
CA THR A 54 -7.91 6.70 -1.73
C THR A 54 -6.94 5.91 -2.60
N SER A 55 -5.63 6.03 -2.36
CA SER A 55 -4.60 5.26 -3.07
C SER A 55 -4.79 3.76 -2.81
N ARG A 56 -4.98 3.41 -1.52
CA ARG A 56 -5.25 2.01 -1.14
C ARG A 56 -6.56 1.48 -1.71
N ALA A 57 -7.62 2.33 -1.80
CA ALA A 57 -8.89 1.93 -2.45
C ALA A 57 -8.69 1.57 -3.93
N ALA A 58 -7.89 2.36 -4.67
CA ALA A 58 -7.58 2.06 -6.06
C ALA A 58 -6.79 0.73 -6.19
N GLU A 59 -5.80 0.50 -5.33
CA GLU A 59 -5.06 -0.77 -5.32
C GLU A 59 -5.94 -1.98 -4.97
N VAL A 60 -6.85 -1.84 -4.00
CA VAL A 60 -7.82 -2.89 -3.66
C VAL A 60 -8.71 -3.20 -4.85
N MET A 61 -9.31 -2.18 -5.48
CA MET A 61 -10.18 -2.38 -6.64
C MET A 61 -9.41 -2.99 -7.82
N LEU A 62 -8.14 -2.61 -8.03
CA LEU A 62 -7.27 -3.20 -9.05
C LEU A 62 -7.05 -4.70 -8.81
N LYS A 63 -6.74 -5.08 -7.57
CA LYS A 63 -6.60 -6.50 -7.18
C LYS A 63 -7.89 -7.29 -7.40
N LEU A 64 -9.05 -6.69 -7.05
CA LEU A 64 -10.36 -7.30 -7.26
C LEU A 64 -10.66 -7.47 -8.76
N LEU A 65 -10.38 -6.46 -9.59
CA LEU A 65 -10.54 -6.50 -11.03
C LEU A 65 -9.69 -7.61 -11.65
N PHE A 66 -8.41 -7.68 -11.31
CA PHE A 66 -7.53 -8.72 -11.83
C PHE A 66 -7.96 -10.13 -11.39
N ARG A 67 -8.42 -10.28 -10.14
CA ARG A 67 -8.97 -11.54 -9.65
C ARG A 67 -10.21 -11.95 -10.45
N ARG A 68 -11.15 -11.01 -10.69
CA ARG A 68 -12.37 -11.31 -11.47
C ARG A 68 -12.03 -11.67 -12.90
N PHE A 69 -11.17 -10.91 -13.55
CA PHE A 69 -10.72 -11.21 -14.89
C PHE A 69 -10.10 -12.61 -14.98
N LYS A 70 -9.22 -12.94 -14.06
CA LYS A 70 -8.58 -14.28 -13.99
C LYS A 70 -9.60 -15.41 -13.80
N GLU A 71 -10.60 -15.21 -12.95
CA GLU A 71 -11.69 -16.19 -12.76
C GLU A 71 -12.47 -16.39 -14.05
N LEU A 72 -12.82 -15.30 -14.76
CA LEU A 72 -13.60 -15.37 -16.00
C LEU A 72 -12.85 -16.16 -17.08
N ILE A 73 -11.60 -15.79 -17.37
CA ILE A 73 -10.81 -16.49 -18.40
C ILE A 73 -10.53 -17.95 -17.99
N GLY A 74 -10.31 -18.22 -16.69
CA GLY A 74 -10.11 -19.57 -16.16
C GLY A 74 -11.35 -20.45 -16.32
N ASN A 75 -12.54 -19.86 -16.36
CA ASN A 75 -13.83 -20.53 -16.63
C ASN A 75 -14.21 -20.55 -18.12
N GLY A 76 -13.29 -20.14 -19.01
CA GLY A 76 -13.53 -20.12 -20.45
C GLY A 76 -14.38 -18.96 -20.94
N VAL A 77 -14.63 -17.96 -20.10
CA VAL A 77 -15.40 -16.76 -20.51
C VAL A 77 -14.50 -15.83 -21.30
N VAL A 78 -14.93 -15.49 -22.51
CA VAL A 78 -14.22 -14.54 -23.38
C VAL A 78 -14.62 -13.11 -23.00
N VAL A 79 -13.64 -12.31 -22.55
CA VAL A 79 -13.81 -10.87 -22.40
C VAL A 79 -13.42 -10.22 -23.73
N ARG A 80 -14.39 -9.59 -24.40
CA ARG A 80 -14.21 -9.06 -25.76
C ARG A 80 -13.11 -8.01 -25.81
N ASP A 81 -12.43 -7.95 -26.94
CA ASP A 81 -11.41 -6.97 -27.30
C ASP A 81 -10.12 -6.99 -26.43
N VAL A 82 -10.05 -7.86 -25.42
CA VAL A 82 -8.84 -8.01 -24.63
C VAL A 82 -7.74 -8.69 -25.44
N SER A 83 -6.57 -8.08 -25.49
CA SER A 83 -5.44 -8.59 -26.26
C SER A 83 -4.96 -9.96 -25.78
N SER A 84 -4.48 -10.81 -26.69
CA SER A 84 -3.88 -12.10 -26.36
C SER A 84 -2.71 -11.96 -25.38
N ALA A 85 -1.96 -10.88 -25.48
CA ALA A 85 -0.84 -10.59 -24.58
C ALA A 85 -1.29 -10.45 -23.12
N LEU A 86 -2.41 -9.79 -22.86
CA LEU A 86 -2.98 -9.70 -21.50
C LEU A 86 -3.46 -11.08 -21.01
N ILE A 87 -4.13 -11.86 -21.86
CA ILE A 87 -4.54 -13.22 -21.51
C ILE A 87 -3.33 -14.08 -21.15
N GLU A 88 -2.26 -14.01 -21.94
CA GLU A 88 -0.99 -14.71 -21.68
C GLU A 88 -0.36 -14.28 -20.33
N ALA A 89 -0.43 -12.97 -20.00
CA ALA A 89 0.05 -12.47 -18.72
C ALA A 89 -0.67 -13.12 -17.53
N PHE A 90 -1.99 -13.20 -17.61
CA PHE A 90 -2.81 -13.78 -16.54
C PHE A 90 -2.76 -15.30 -16.46
N THR A 91 -2.41 -15.98 -17.56
CA THR A 91 -2.23 -17.43 -17.63
C THR A 91 -0.79 -17.89 -17.38
N GLY A 92 0.15 -16.96 -17.22
CA GLY A 92 1.56 -17.27 -17.00
C GLY A 92 2.32 -17.75 -18.25
N GLN A 93 1.77 -17.48 -19.44
CA GLN A 93 2.34 -17.92 -20.74
C GLN A 93 3.10 -16.81 -21.48
N MET A 94 3.20 -15.62 -20.88
CA MET A 94 3.81 -14.45 -21.50
C MET A 94 5.32 -14.58 -21.60
N SER A 95 5.89 -14.28 -22.79
CA SER A 95 7.33 -14.15 -22.96
C SER A 95 7.86 -12.86 -22.33
N LEU A 96 9.15 -12.85 -21.95
CA LEU A 96 9.80 -11.66 -21.39
C LEU A 96 9.73 -10.47 -22.36
N THR A 97 9.93 -10.70 -23.65
CA THR A 97 9.87 -9.65 -24.68
C THR A 97 8.50 -8.97 -24.67
N ARG A 98 7.41 -9.75 -24.68
CA ARG A 98 6.05 -9.21 -24.62
C ARG A 98 5.73 -8.52 -23.29
N TYR A 99 6.30 -8.99 -22.19
CA TYR A 99 6.15 -8.33 -20.89
C TYR A 99 6.78 -6.93 -20.87
N LEU A 100 7.94 -6.77 -21.52
CA LEU A 100 8.64 -5.49 -21.62
C LEU A 100 7.92 -4.46 -22.52
N ASP A 101 7.00 -4.91 -23.36
CA ASP A 101 6.15 -4.02 -24.18
C ASP A 101 4.94 -3.45 -23.41
N PHE A 102 4.71 -3.91 -22.17
CA PHE A 102 3.61 -3.42 -21.35
C PHE A 102 3.93 -2.08 -20.72
N ASP A 103 2.98 -1.17 -20.88
CA ASP A 103 3.02 0.18 -20.31
C ASP A 103 1.67 0.55 -19.67
N ASP A 104 1.58 1.76 -19.14
CA ASP A 104 0.36 2.30 -18.54
C ASP A 104 -0.80 2.43 -19.57
N HIS A 105 -0.49 2.61 -20.86
CA HIS A 105 -1.52 2.68 -21.91
C HIS A 105 -2.14 1.31 -22.13
N THR A 106 -1.35 0.25 -22.14
CA THR A 106 -1.82 -1.14 -22.25
C THR A 106 -2.79 -1.46 -21.12
N ILE A 107 -2.47 -1.09 -19.89
CA ILE A 107 -3.34 -1.31 -18.72
C ILE A 107 -4.57 -0.42 -18.75
N THR A 108 -4.44 0.84 -19.19
CA THR A 108 -5.58 1.75 -19.34
C THR A 108 -6.57 1.25 -20.38
N GLU A 109 -6.08 0.75 -21.53
CA GLU A 109 -6.95 0.17 -22.58
C GLU A 109 -7.63 -1.11 -22.07
N PHE A 110 -6.91 -1.96 -21.34
CA PHE A 110 -7.51 -3.12 -20.69
C PHE A 110 -8.67 -2.73 -19.75
N PHE A 111 -8.56 -1.65 -18.97
CA PHE A 111 -9.67 -1.19 -18.14
C PHE A 111 -10.87 -0.75 -18.96
N LYS A 112 -10.66 -0.06 -20.11
CA LYS A 112 -11.75 0.33 -21.00
C LYS A 112 -12.46 -0.88 -21.59
N GLN A 113 -11.72 -1.93 -21.95
CA GLN A 113 -12.27 -3.19 -22.46
C GLN A 113 -13.06 -3.91 -21.36
N CYS A 114 -12.52 -4.03 -20.15
CA CYS A 114 -13.21 -4.58 -18.99
C CYS A 114 -14.48 -3.81 -18.63
N ALA A 115 -14.49 -2.49 -18.76
CA ALA A 115 -15.67 -1.66 -18.48
C ALA A 115 -16.84 -1.89 -19.44
N ARG A 116 -16.57 -2.50 -20.61
CA ARG A 116 -17.57 -2.88 -21.62
C ARG A 116 -17.94 -4.37 -21.59
N ALA A 117 -17.38 -5.12 -20.63
CA ALA A 117 -17.63 -6.55 -20.50
C ALA A 117 -19.09 -6.84 -20.10
N ASP A 118 -19.60 -7.98 -20.53
CA ASP A 118 -20.94 -8.46 -20.14
C ASP A 118 -21.01 -8.84 -18.64
N ASP A 119 -19.87 -9.08 -18.00
CA ASP A 119 -19.77 -9.36 -16.57
C ASP A 119 -19.88 -8.06 -15.75
N VAL A 120 -20.98 -7.93 -15.03
CA VAL A 120 -21.34 -6.72 -14.27
C VAL A 120 -20.28 -6.36 -13.19
N ILE A 121 -19.66 -7.37 -12.55
CA ILE A 121 -18.67 -7.15 -11.51
C ILE A 121 -17.39 -6.59 -12.14
N LEU A 122 -16.90 -7.21 -13.21
CA LEU A 122 -15.71 -6.76 -13.93
C LEU A 122 -15.92 -5.34 -14.49
N ALA A 123 -17.06 -5.11 -15.12
CA ALA A 123 -17.41 -3.81 -15.72
C ALA A 123 -17.47 -2.70 -14.65
N SER A 124 -18.12 -2.96 -13.51
CA SER A 124 -18.25 -1.99 -12.41
C SER A 124 -16.90 -1.63 -11.79
N LEU A 125 -16.02 -2.61 -11.56
CA LEU A 125 -14.69 -2.37 -11.02
C LEU A 125 -13.82 -1.55 -11.98
N ALA A 126 -13.84 -1.90 -13.27
CA ALA A 126 -13.07 -1.20 -14.29
C ALA A 126 -13.56 0.25 -14.49
N ASP A 127 -14.86 0.45 -14.58
CA ASP A 127 -15.46 1.76 -14.70
C ASP A 127 -15.23 2.62 -13.45
N GLY A 128 -15.26 2.01 -12.27
CA GLY A 128 -14.92 2.66 -11.02
C GLY A 128 -13.47 3.19 -10.99
N LEU A 129 -12.51 2.41 -11.51
CA LEU A 129 -11.10 2.84 -11.62
C LEU A 129 -10.94 3.95 -12.66
N LEU A 130 -11.52 3.81 -13.86
CA LEU A 130 -11.43 4.80 -14.94
C LEU A 130 -12.01 6.16 -14.54
N ASN A 131 -13.17 6.16 -13.86
CA ASN A 131 -13.91 7.36 -13.51
C ASN A 131 -13.70 7.82 -12.05
N ARG A 132 -12.69 7.26 -11.36
CA ARG A 132 -12.34 7.57 -9.97
C ARG A 132 -13.51 7.44 -8.98
N ARG A 133 -14.46 6.53 -9.27
CA ARG A 133 -15.53 6.12 -8.35
C ARG A 133 -15.04 4.98 -7.45
N LEU A 134 -14.08 5.33 -6.60
CA LEU A 134 -13.36 4.37 -5.77
C LEU A 134 -14.16 3.95 -4.54
N TYR A 135 -13.91 2.74 -4.08
CA TYR A 135 -14.44 2.19 -2.85
C TYR A 135 -14.16 3.11 -1.65
N LYS A 136 -15.04 3.06 -0.67
CA LYS A 136 -14.96 3.84 0.56
C LYS A 136 -14.36 3.00 1.68
N ALA A 137 -13.47 3.63 2.43
CA ALA A 137 -12.74 3.00 3.51
C ALA A 137 -13.44 3.18 4.86
N LEU A 138 -13.43 2.12 5.67
CA LEU A 138 -13.65 2.17 7.11
C LEU A 138 -12.33 1.78 7.80
N ASP A 139 -11.80 2.67 8.63
CA ASP A 139 -10.58 2.40 9.39
C ASP A 139 -10.92 1.57 10.64
N VAL A 140 -10.23 0.43 10.78
CA VAL A 140 -10.40 -0.51 11.90
C VAL A 140 -9.07 -0.79 12.60
N THR A 141 -8.07 0.05 12.37
CA THR A 141 -6.71 -0.11 12.93
C THR A 141 -6.72 -0.26 14.44
N GLY A 142 -7.42 0.62 15.15
CA GLY A 142 -7.50 0.59 16.62
C GLY A 142 -8.18 -0.66 17.15
N LEU A 143 -9.25 -1.12 16.49
CA LEU A 143 -9.99 -2.30 16.90
C LEU A 143 -9.16 -3.58 16.75
N ARG A 144 -8.43 -3.71 15.63
CA ARG A 144 -7.54 -4.87 15.44
C ARG A 144 -6.36 -4.85 16.40
N ALA A 145 -5.88 -3.67 16.77
CA ALA A 145 -4.83 -3.51 17.77
C ALA A 145 -5.27 -3.93 19.18
N SER A 146 -6.57 -3.79 19.52
CA SER A 146 -7.12 -4.26 20.78
C SER A 146 -7.28 -5.78 20.89
N GLY A 147 -7.19 -6.51 19.76
CA GLY A 147 -7.31 -7.97 19.72
C GLY A 147 -8.73 -8.50 19.88
N ASP A 148 -9.75 -7.68 19.78
CA ASP A 148 -11.16 -8.10 19.90
C ASP A 148 -11.67 -8.75 18.61
N TRP A 149 -11.18 -9.95 18.37
CA TRP A 149 -11.48 -10.73 17.15
C TRP A 149 -12.95 -11.14 17.07
N SER A 150 -13.63 -11.32 18.20
CA SER A 150 -15.05 -11.71 18.23
C SER A 150 -15.93 -10.64 17.59
N ARG A 151 -15.68 -9.37 17.91
CA ARG A 151 -16.39 -8.23 17.30
C ARG A 151 -16.07 -8.06 15.83
N ILE A 152 -14.79 -8.25 15.46
CA ILE A 152 -14.36 -8.18 14.05
C ILE A 152 -15.09 -9.24 13.23
N LEU A 153 -15.17 -10.48 13.69
CA LEU A 153 -15.87 -11.57 13.00
C LEU A 153 -17.38 -11.32 12.92
N ALA A 154 -18.00 -10.85 13.99
CA ALA A 154 -19.42 -10.51 13.97
C ALA A 154 -19.73 -9.38 12.98
N PHE A 155 -18.88 -8.35 12.94
CA PHE A 155 -18.96 -7.26 11.98
C PHE A 155 -18.83 -7.79 10.54
N ASP A 156 -17.79 -8.59 10.25
CA ASP A 156 -17.53 -9.16 8.93
C ASP A 156 -18.73 -9.97 8.43
N SER A 157 -19.26 -10.88 9.26
CA SER A 157 -20.43 -11.70 8.94
C SER A 157 -21.65 -10.83 8.59
N ARG A 158 -21.91 -9.82 9.40
CA ARG A 158 -23.07 -8.95 9.20
C ARG A 158 -22.96 -8.09 7.95
N VAL A 159 -21.76 -7.59 7.64
CA VAL A 159 -21.51 -6.84 6.40
C VAL A 159 -21.75 -7.74 5.17
N ARG A 160 -21.23 -8.96 5.19
CA ARG A 160 -21.43 -9.93 4.09
C ARG A 160 -22.89 -10.27 3.87
N GLU A 161 -23.64 -10.52 4.94
CA GLU A 161 -25.09 -10.79 4.87
C GLU A 161 -25.84 -9.61 4.22
N GLN A 162 -25.57 -8.38 4.64
CA GLN A 162 -26.20 -7.20 4.09
C GLN A 162 -25.86 -6.95 2.62
N LEU A 163 -24.61 -7.24 2.20
CA LEU A 163 -24.22 -7.17 0.80
C LEU A 163 -25.01 -8.17 -0.05
N VAL A 164 -25.11 -9.43 0.40
CA VAL A 164 -25.90 -10.46 -0.29
C VAL A 164 -27.36 -10.07 -0.41
N GLN A 165 -27.97 -9.52 0.66
CA GLN A 165 -29.37 -9.04 0.63
C GLN A 165 -29.58 -7.93 -0.41
N ARG A 166 -28.55 -7.16 -0.74
CA ARG A 166 -28.56 -6.12 -1.78
C ARG A 166 -28.17 -6.63 -3.17
N GLY A 167 -27.97 -7.94 -3.33
CA GLY A 167 -27.57 -8.53 -4.61
C GLY A 167 -26.09 -8.30 -4.97
N LEU A 168 -25.25 -7.88 -4.00
CA LEU A 168 -23.83 -7.68 -4.20
C LEU A 168 -23.05 -8.94 -3.79
N ASP A 169 -22.04 -9.30 -4.59
CA ASP A 169 -21.14 -10.40 -4.25
C ASP A 169 -20.08 -9.91 -3.22
N PRO A 170 -20.09 -10.41 -1.97
CA PRO A 170 -19.16 -9.96 -0.94
C PRO A 170 -17.68 -10.22 -1.29
N ARG A 171 -17.38 -11.16 -2.19
CA ARG A 171 -16.00 -11.43 -2.63
C ARG A 171 -15.39 -10.26 -3.38
N TYR A 172 -16.25 -9.42 -4.00
CA TYR A 172 -15.85 -8.26 -4.81
C TYR A 172 -16.32 -6.93 -4.24
N SER A 173 -17.29 -6.94 -3.34
CA SER A 173 -17.86 -5.73 -2.75
C SER A 173 -17.43 -5.47 -1.30
N PHE A 174 -16.62 -6.35 -0.72
CA PHE A 174 -16.08 -6.20 0.61
C PHE A 174 -14.65 -6.74 0.67
N ALA A 175 -13.70 -5.86 0.85
CA ALA A 175 -12.29 -6.23 0.94
C ALA A 175 -11.66 -5.61 2.18
N ASP A 176 -10.78 -6.36 2.83
CA ASP A 176 -9.86 -5.85 3.83
C ASP A 176 -8.50 -5.55 3.18
N ASP A 177 -7.81 -4.59 3.73
CA ASP A 177 -6.47 -4.21 3.34
C ASP A 177 -5.66 -3.79 4.55
N SER A 178 -4.44 -4.27 4.60
CA SER A 178 -3.46 -3.93 5.62
C SER A 178 -2.21 -3.41 4.95
N ALA A 179 -1.74 -2.26 5.40
CA ALA A 179 -0.48 -1.69 4.98
C ALA A 179 0.37 -1.36 6.19
N SER A 180 1.63 -1.75 6.16
CA SER A 180 2.58 -1.47 7.25
C SER A 180 3.92 -1.01 6.69
N ASP A 181 4.58 -0.13 7.43
CA ASP A 181 5.96 0.28 7.18
C ASP A 181 6.66 0.53 8.52
N THR A 182 7.93 0.16 8.59
CA THR A 182 8.83 0.57 9.64
C THR A 182 9.73 1.65 9.04
N PRO A 183 9.52 2.91 9.40
CA PRO A 183 10.17 4.04 8.72
C PRO A 183 11.69 3.98 8.76
N TYR A 184 12.23 3.41 9.83
CA TYR A 184 13.65 3.18 9.98
C TYR A 184 13.93 1.91 10.78
N GLU A 185 14.68 1.00 10.19
CA GLU A 185 15.19 -0.21 10.85
C GLU A 185 16.65 0.03 11.27
N PRO A 186 16.93 0.10 12.59
CA PRO A 186 18.29 0.28 13.07
C PRO A 186 19.14 -0.96 12.80
N TYR A 187 20.46 -0.78 12.83
CA TYR A 187 21.40 -1.85 12.62
C TYR A 187 21.19 -3.01 13.63
N GLN A 188 21.01 -4.18 13.07
CA GLN A 188 21.08 -5.44 13.80
C GLN A 188 22.25 -6.23 13.22
N PRO A 189 23.29 -6.57 14.04
CA PRO A 189 24.49 -7.26 13.55
C PRO A 189 24.22 -8.56 12.80
N ASP A 190 23.16 -9.26 13.19
CA ASP A 190 22.76 -10.57 12.68
C ASP A 190 21.62 -10.50 11.63
N ALA A 191 21.25 -9.29 11.15
CA ALA A 191 20.18 -9.15 10.18
C ALA A 191 20.62 -9.58 8.77
N GLU A 192 19.76 -10.32 8.07
CA GLU A 192 19.99 -10.77 6.69
C GLU A 192 20.20 -9.64 5.67
N ARG A 193 19.91 -8.38 6.03
CA ARG A 193 20.02 -7.20 5.16
C ARG A 193 20.76 -6.05 5.85
N PRO A 194 22.09 -6.09 5.91
CA PRO A 194 22.89 -5.04 6.58
C PRO A 194 22.97 -3.70 5.82
N GLY A 195 22.29 -3.54 4.67
CA GLY A 195 22.50 -2.40 3.77
C GLY A 195 21.56 -1.20 3.91
N GLN A 196 20.63 -1.19 4.89
CA GLN A 196 19.63 -0.11 5.00
C GLN A 196 19.92 0.91 6.11
N GLN A 197 21.07 0.82 6.79
CA GLN A 197 21.42 1.71 7.87
C GLN A 197 22.12 2.97 7.38
N ILE A 198 21.88 4.06 8.08
CA ILE A 198 22.58 5.32 7.88
C ILE A 198 23.65 5.44 8.97
N PHE A 199 24.89 5.62 8.56
CA PHE A 199 26.01 5.84 9.45
C PHE A 199 26.40 7.31 9.45
N VAL A 200 26.75 7.84 10.62
CA VAL A 200 27.13 9.24 10.84
C VAL A 200 28.34 9.30 11.73
N GLU A 201 29.25 10.25 11.48
CA GLU A 201 30.36 10.58 12.34
C GLU A 201 29.84 11.27 13.60
N ASP A 202 30.24 10.79 14.80
CA ASP A 202 29.91 11.41 16.08
C ASP A 202 30.83 12.61 16.41
N GLY A 203 30.70 13.14 17.63
CA GLY A 203 31.54 14.26 18.10
C GLY A 203 33.03 13.91 18.27
N ASP A 204 33.36 12.63 18.40
CA ASP A 204 34.73 12.12 18.61
C ASP A 204 35.35 11.59 17.31
N GLY A 205 34.70 11.75 16.18
CA GLY A 205 35.15 11.27 14.86
C GLY A 205 34.95 9.78 14.65
N ARG A 206 34.09 9.10 15.44
CA ARG A 206 33.73 7.69 15.26
C ARG A 206 32.52 7.58 14.36
N VAL A 207 32.51 6.58 13.48
CA VAL A 207 31.35 6.29 12.62
C VAL A 207 30.40 5.36 13.36
N VAL A 208 29.21 5.89 13.70
CA VAL A 208 28.18 5.20 14.46
C VAL A 208 26.84 5.17 13.67
N GLU A 209 25.94 4.30 14.05
CA GLU A 209 24.61 4.23 13.45
C GLU A 209 23.75 5.43 13.94
N ILE A 210 23.01 6.08 13.02
CA ILE A 210 22.35 7.37 13.24
C ILE A 210 21.39 7.38 14.44
N SER A 211 20.71 6.26 14.74
CA SER A 211 19.76 6.20 15.86
C SER A 211 20.44 6.26 17.23
N THR A 212 21.76 6.07 17.29
CA THR A 212 22.54 6.27 18.52
C THR A 212 22.79 7.74 18.84
N LEU A 213 22.61 8.62 17.83
CA LEU A 213 22.83 10.06 17.92
C LEU A 213 21.53 10.88 17.96
N SER A 214 20.38 10.23 17.70
CA SER A 214 19.10 10.91 17.59
C SER A 214 17.99 10.16 18.32
N ASP A 215 17.55 10.69 19.46
CA ASP A 215 16.40 10.17 20.22
C ASP A 215 15.10 10.23 19.40
N ALA A 216 14.98 11.21 18.51
CA ALA A 216 13.83 11.37 17.65
C ALA A 216 13.66 10.17 16.70
N LEU A 217 14.76 9.61 16.19
CA LEU A 217 14.74 8.45 15.31
C LEU A 217 14.40 7.14 16.03
N VAL A 218 14.58 7.08 17.35
CA VAL A 218 14.15 5.91 18.15
C VAL A 218 12.65 5.68 18.02
N GLN A 219 11.85 6.74 17.87
CA GLN A 219 10.39 6.61 17.66
C GLN A 219 10.03 6.09 16.27
N LEU A 220 10.88 6.30 15.25
CA LEU A 220 10.64 5.80 13.89
C LEU A 220 10.90 4.29 13.74
N ARG A 221 11.41 3.62 14.78
CA ARG A 221 11.56 2.15 14.82
C ARG A 221 10.25 1.41 14.94
N LYS A 222 9.18 2.11 15.36
CA LYS A 222 7.87 1.49 15.54
C LYS A 222 7.19 1.29 14.18
N THR A 223 6.79 0.06 13.91
CA THR A 223 5.99 -0.25 12.74
C THR A 223 4.66 0.50 12.80
N TYR A 224 4.39 1.27 11.78
CA TYR A 224 3.11 1.93 11.58
C TYR A 224 2.25 1.04 10.69
N THR A 225 1.13 0.56 11.22
CA THR A 225 0.19 -0.30 10.50
C THR A 225 -1.15 0.41 10.37
N VAL A 226 -1.76 0.31 9.20
CA VAL A 226 -3.13 0.76 8.93
C VAL A 226 -3.93 -0.43 8.43
N MET A 227 -5.12 -0.62 8.99
CA MET A 227 -6.06 -1.67 8.57
C MET A 227 -7.41 -1.06 8.24
N ARG A 228 -7.94 -1.38 7.06
CA ARG A 228 -9.20 -0.82 6.58
C ARG A 228 -10.03 -1.84 5.85
N TYR A 229 -11.34 -1.69 5.96
CA TYR A 229 -12.29 -2.33 5.06
C TYR A 229 -12.70 -1.37 3.95
N TYR A 230 -12.97 -1.92 2.78
CA TYR A 230 -13.35 -1.19 1.57
C TYR A 230 -14.64 -1.75 0.99
N VAL A 231 -15.59 -0.86 0.65
CA VAL A 231 -16.88 -1.20 0.06
C VAL A 231 -17.24 -0.22 -1.07
N PRO A 232 -18.15 -0.57 -1.99
CA PRO A 232 -18.75 0.36 -2.93
C PRO A 232 -19.30 1.61 -2.22
N ALA A 233 -19.27 2.75 -2.92
CA ALA A 233 -19.62 4.04 -2.32
C ALA A 233 -21.07 4.07 -1.78
N GLU A 234 -21.99 3.42 -2.46
CA GLU A 234 -23.41 3.30 -2.10
C GLU A 234 -23.66 2.46 -0.84
N PHE A 235 -22.69 1.64 -0.44
CA PHE A 235 -22.78 0.80 0.78
C PHE A 235 -22.12 1.47 1.99
N ARG A 236 -21.47 2.62 1.84
CA ARG A 236 -20.69 3.27 2.91
C ARG A 236 -21.50 3.55 4.18
N ASP A 237 -22.70 4.12 4.02
CA ASP A 237 -23.52 4.54 5.17
C ASP A 237 -24.01 3.31 5.94
N GLU A 238 -24.36 2.26 5.22
CA GLU A 238 -24.71 0.96 5.82
C GLU A 238 -23.52 0.34 6.56
N LEU A 239 -22.32 0.36 5.95
CA LEU A 239 -21.08 -0.10 6.61
C LEU A 239 -20.86 0.66 7.93
N THR A 240 -21.03 1.98 7.91
CA THR A 240 -20.85 2.83 9.10
C THR A 240 -21.89 2.52 10.18
N ARG A 241 -23.14 2.26 9.80
CA ARG A 241 -24.20 1.85 10.70
C ARG A 241 -23.86 0.51 11.37
N ILE A 242 -23.52 -0.51 10.59
CA ILE A 242 -23.12 -1.83 11.09
C ILE A 242 -21.91 -1.71 12.03
N ALA A 243 -20.91 -0.91 11.66
CA ALA A 243 -19.74 -0.68 12.49
C ALA A 243 -20.11 -0.03 13.82
N THR A 244 -21.02 0.94 13.82
CA THR A 244 -21.50 1.60 15.03
C THR A 244 -22.21 0.63 15.97
N GLU A 245 -22.99 -0.30 15.42
CA GLU A 245 -23.76 -1.29 16.19
C GLU A 245 -22.89 -2.44 16.73
N THR A 246 -21.85 -2.82 15.99
CA THR A 246 -21.05 -4.02 16.31
C THR A 246 -19.69 -3.70 16.94
N LEU A 247 -19.09 -2.54 16.61
CA LEU A 247 -17.69 -2.23 16.97
C LEU A 247 -17.56 -1.19 18.10
N ARG A 248 -18.62 -0.41 18.43
CA ARG A 248 -18.56 0.52 19.57
C ARG A 248 -18.56 -0.27 20.88
N GLU A 249 -17.73 0.17 21.81
CA GLU A 249 -17.81 -0.25 23.21
C GLU A 249 -19.17 0.17 23.80
N ARG A 250 -19.80 -0.75 24.48
CA ARG A 250 -20.96 -0.41 25.36
C ARG A 250 -20.46 0.21 26.64
#